data_f7296b3ebb9154dbbe0bb71ec1b2f456
#
_entry.id   f7296b3ebb9154dbbe0bb71ec1b2f456
#
_cell.length_a   1.000
_cell.length_b   1.000
_cell.length_c   1.000
_cell.angle_alpha   90.00
_cell.angle_beta   90.00
_cell.angle_gamma   90.00
#
_symmetry.space_group_name_H-M   'P 1'
#
loop_
_entity.id
_entity.type
_entity.pdbx_description
1 polymer ?
#
loop_
_entity_poly.entity_id
_entity_poly.type
_entity_poly.pdbx_seq_one_letter_code
_entity_poly.pdbx_strand_id
1 'polypeptide(L)'
;MKRAYECVNLGYVPTAPAFVPIAPKRPRRDWRIADFAACFLLPDGTTQDVARSIGYLYAQYSQPMDGGYKSRDFHWIIAHAIFLFHSCKAQGHLGAVVCIAIAMKLHDDFSPDNKDDVYQRHLSDEDKRRFGAVESRVFLQDLNGCVMQSKQVVRRHLERCAAACNAPMLTT
;
A
#
# COMPACT_ATOMS: atom_id res chain seq x y z
N MET A 1 -29.32 -27.51 -0.02
CA MET A 1 -29.63 -26.77 1.21
C MET A 1 -29.11 -25.35 1.07
N LYS A 2 -30.00 -24.37 0.84
CA LYS A 2 -29.64 -22.95 0.76
C LYS A 2 -29.77 -22.36 2.16
N ARG A 3 -28.66 -21.88 2.75
CA ARG A 3 -28.71 -21.09 3.99
C ARG A 3 -29.05 -19.65 3.64
N ALA A 4 -30.23 -19.18 4.04
CA ALA A 4 -30.61 -17.79 4.01
C ALA A 4 -29.83 -17.05 5.12
N TYR A 5 -29.16 -15.96 4.76
CA TYR A 5 -28.60 -15.01 5.73
C TYR A 5 -29.71 -14.03 6.10
N GLU A 6 -30.24 -14.11 7.31
CA GLU A 6 -31.12 -13.11 7.88
C GLU A 6 -30.30 -11.85 8.19
N CYS A 7 -30.58 -10.76 7.46
CA CYS A 7 -30.09 -9.44 7.82
C CYS A 7 -30.90 -8.93 9.02
N VAL A 8 -30.27 -8.84 10.16
CA VAL A 8 -30.84 -8.19 11.35
C VAL A 8 -30.96 -6.69 11.09
N ASN A 9 -32.17 -6.22 10.93
CA ASN A 9 -32.50 -4.83 10.70
C ASN A 9 -32.44 -4.08 12.05
N LEU A 10 -31.24 -3.55 12.39
CA LEU A 10 -31.07 -2.65 13.52
C LEU A 10 -31.64 -1.29 13.17
N GLY A 11 -32.80 -0.97 13.73
CA GLY A 11 -33.51 0.29 13.53
C GLY A 11 -32.59 1.52 13.78
N TYR A 12 -32.15 2.15 12.72
CA TYR A 12 -31.39 3.40 12.76
C TYR A 12 -32.38 4.56 12.86
N VAL A 13 -32.44 5.19 14.03
CA VAL A 13 -33.12 6.47 14.21
C VAL A 13 -32.16 7.59 13.82
N PRO A 14 -32.41 8.35 12.75
CA PRO A 14 -31.53 9.44 12.38
C PRO A 14 -31.69 10.60 13.36
N THR A 15 -30.74 10.77 14.27
CA THR A 15 -30.56 12.01 15.01
C THR A 15 -30.01 13.06 14.05
N ALA A 16 -30.63 14.25 14.01
CA ALA A 16 -30.19 15.37 13.18
C ALA A 16 -28.70 15.63 13.38
N PRO A 17 -27.92 15.84 12.30
CA PRO A 17 -26.49 16.06 12.41
C PRO A 17 -26.25 17.38 13.17
N ALA A 18 -25.60 17.29 14.33
CA ALA A 18 -25.03 18.46 14.97
C ALA A 18 -24.07 19.14 13.98
N PHE A 19 -24.19 20.45 13.81
CA PHE A 19 -23.34 21.26 12.95
C PHE A 19 -21.89 21.14 13.44
N VAL A 20 -21.12 20.26 12.81
CA VAL A 20 -19.67 20.14 13.05
C VAL A 20 -19.00 21.24 12.25
N PRO A 21 -18.28 22.19 12.90
CA PRO A 21 -17.53 23.20 12.17
C PRO A 21 -16.56 22.51 11.20
N ILE A 22 -16.64 22.83 9.92
CA ILE A 22 -15.71 22.33 8.91
C ILE A 22 -14.33 22.83 9.28
N ALA A 23 -13.49 21.95 9.81
CA ALA A 23 -12.10 22.30 10.08
C ALA A 23 -11.45 22.82 8.79
N PRO A 24 -10.64 23.90 8.86
CA PRO A 24 -10.01 24.48 7.69
C PRO A 24 -9.23 23.39 6.96
N LYS A 25 -9.50 23.24 5.64
CA LYS A 25 -8.80 22.27 4.78
C LYS A 25 -7.30 22.54 4.89
N ARG A 26 -6.58 21.65 5.56
CA ARG A 26 -5.13 21.73 5.61
C ARG A 26 -4.60 21.72 4.18
N PRO A 27 -3.56 22.54 3.85
CA PRO A 27 -2.98 22.54 2.52
C PRO A 27 -2.53 21.14 2.17
N ARG A 28 -2.90 20.67 0.97
CA ARG A 28 -2.46 19.36 0.43
C ARG A 28 -0.94 19.44 0.33
N ARG A 29 -0.23 18.71 1.18
CA ARG A 29 1.20 18.50 1.01
C ARG A 29 1.39 17.49 -0.10
N ASP A 30 2.20 17.87 -1.09
CA ASP A 30 2.61 16.96 -2.15
C ASP A 30 3.35 15.79 -1.52
N TRP A 31 2.91 14.58 -1.84
CA TRP A 31 3.52 13.37 -1.39
C TRP A 31 4.91 13.21 -2.01
N ARG A 32 5.93 13.03 -1.19
CA ARG A 32 7.24 12.66 -1.68
C ARG A 32 7.44 11.16 -1.58
N ILE A 33 7.93 10.56 -2.66
CA ILE A 33 8.23 9.11 -2.73
C ILE A 33 9.17 8.70 -1.59
N ALA A 34 10.12 9.57 -1.23
CA ALA A 34 11.05 9.35 -0.12
C ALA A 34 10.35 9.19 1.23
N ASP A 35 9.27 9.95 1.48
CA ASP A 35 8.52 9.87 2.74
C ASP A 35 7.80 8.52 2.87
N PHE A 36 7.28 7.98 1.77
CA PHE A 36 6.71 6.63 1.75
C PHE A 36 7.77 5.55 1.94
N ALA A 37 8.90 5.66 1.25
CA ALA A 37 9.98 4.70 1.40
C ALA A 37 10.51 4.65 2.84
N ALA A 38 10.62 5.80 3.51
CA ALA A 38 11.00 5.89 4.91
C ALA A 38 10.04 5.15 5.84
N CYS A 39 8.73 5.12 5.51
CA CYS A 39 7.72 4.42 6.31
C CYS A 39 7.85 2.89 6.29
N PHE A 40 8.69 2.30 5.45
CA PHE A 40 9.06 0.89 5.56
C PHE A 40 10.02 0.63 6.74
N LEU A 41 10.58 1.67 7.35
CA LEU A 41 11.47 1.61 8.51
C LEU A 41 12.71 0.70 8.26
N LEU A 42 13.27 0.80 7.07
CA LEU A 42 14.45 0.07 6.63
C LEU A 42 15.73 0.91 6.80
N PRO A 43 16.92 0.29 6.83
CA PRO A 43 18.19 1.02 6.80
C PRO A 43 18.28 1.97 5.58
N ASP A 44 18.99 3.10 5.74
CA ASP A 44 19.04 4.20 4.76
C ASP A 44 19.33 3.76 3.31
N GLY A 45 20.32 2.89 3.10
CA GLY A 45 20.64 2.38 1.76
C GLY A 45 19.48 1.60 1.15
N THR A 46 18.85 0.72 1.92
CA THR A 46 17.68 -0.07 1.49
C THR A 46 16.46 0.83 1.26
N THR A 47 16.29 1.86 2.10
CA THR A 47 15.22 2.85 1.92
C THR A 47 15.35 3.58 0.58
N GLN A 48 16.56 3.92 0.15
CA GLN A 48 16.81 4.53 -1.15
C GLN A 48 16.46 3.59 -2.31
N ASP A 49 16.77 2.30 -2.18
CA ASP A 49 16.41 1.29 -3.20
C ASP A 49 14.90 1.12 -3.31
N VAL A 50 14.19 1.11 -2.17
CA VAL A 50 12.72 1.11 -2.15
C VAL A 50 12.16 2.38 -2.79
N ALA A 51 12.73 3.55 -2.49
CA ALA A 51 12.31 4.81 -3.11
C ALA A 51 12.47 4.79 -4.64
N ARG A 52 13.57 4.21 -5.16
CA ARG A 52 13.76 4.03 -6.62
C ARG A 52 12.69 3.12 -7.22
N SER A 53 12.37 2.01 -6.55
CA SER A 53 11.33 1.07 -7.01
C SER A 53 9.95 1.74 -7.04
N ILE A 54 9.57 2.46 -5.98
CA ILE A 54 8.31 3.23 -5.93
C ILE A 54 8.29 4.29 -7.03
N GLY A 55 9.38 5.03 -7.21
CA GLY A 55 9.50 6.08 -8.24
C GLY A 55 9.33 5.54 -9.65
N TYR A 56 9.95 4.40 -9.94
CA TYR A 56 9.81 3.73 -11.22
C TYR A 56 8.36 3.29 -11.48
N LEU A 57 7.74 2.61 -10.52
CA LEU A 57 6.36 2.18 -10.62
C LEU A 57 5.41 3.37 -10.78
N TYR A 58 5.60 4.43 -10.00
CA TYR A 58 4.82 5.66 -10.14
C TYR A 58 4.92 6.25 -11.54
N ALA A 59 6.13 6.34 -12.11
CA ALA A 59 6.35 6.87 -13.46
C ALA A 59 5.66 6.01 -14.54
N GLN A 60 5.63 4.68 -14.36
CA GLN A 60 4.94 3.77 -15.29
C GLN A 60 3.42 3.90 -15.22
N TYR A 61 2.87 4.12 -14.02
CA TYR A 61 1.42 4.13 -13.77
C TYR A 61 0.79 5.51 -13.72
N SER A 62 1.57 6.57 -13.61
CA SER A 62 1.06 7.95 -13.63
C SER A 62 0.95 8.55 -15.03
N GLN A 63 1.41 7.85 -16.06
CA GLN A 63 1.21 8.29 -17.43
C GLN A 63 -0.26 8.14 -17.80
N PRO A 64 -0.89 9.17 -18.43
CA PRO A 64 -2.27 9.09 -18.89
C PRO A 64 -2.35 8.18 -20.12
N MET A 65 -2.31 6.88 -19.89
CA MET A 65 -2.91 5.93 -20.83
C MET A 65 -4.39 5.83 -20.48
N ASP A 66 -5.23 5.64 -21.46
CA ASP A 66 -6.67 5.45 -21.24
C ASP A 66 -6.87 4.38 -20.14
N GLY A 67 -7.25 4.80 -18.95
CA GLY A 67 -7.34 3.96 -17.76
C GLY A 67 -6.21 4.12 -16.73
N GLY A 68 -5.26 5.02 -16.93
CA GLY A 68 -4.14 5.25 -16.01
C GLY A 68 -4.60 5.63 -14.59
N TYR A 69 -3.90 5.12 -13.60
CA TYR A 69 -4.14 5.43 -12.19
C TYR A 69 -4.10 6.93 -11.93
N LYS A 70 -5.10 7.41 -11.26
CA LYS A 70 -4.99 8.71 -10.61
C LYS A 70 -3.93 8.60 -9.53
N SER A 71 -3.03 9.57 -9.44
CA SER A 71 -1.94 9.60 -8.44
C SER A 71 -2.40 9.30 -7.00
N ARG A 72 -3.69 9.54 -6.72
CA ARG A 72 -4.36 9.26 -5.45
C ARG A 72 -4.48 7.77 -5.14
N ASP A 73 -4.72 6.96 -6.16
CA ASP A 73 -4.92 5.51 -6.00
C ASP A 73 -3.57 4.83 -5.79
N PHE A 74 -2.52 5.28 -6.47
CA PHE A 74 -1.16 4.78 -6.28
C PHE A 74 -0.65 5.03 -4.85
N HIS A 75 -0.88 6.22 -4.30
CA HIS A 75 -0.50 6.51 -2.91
C HIS A 75 -1.21 5.57 -1.91
N TRP A 76 -2.47 5.26 -2.16
CA TRP A 76 -3.21 4.30 -1.37
C TRP A 76 -2.63 2.89 -1.47
N ILE A 77 -2.23 2.47 -2.65
CA ILE A 77 -1.58 1.19 -2.89
C ILE A 77 -0.27 1.10 -2.08
N ILE A 78 0.57 2.14 -2.12
CA ILE A 78 1.82 2.16 -1.35
C ILE A 78 1.56 2.18 0.16
N ALA A 79 0.57 2.93 0.64
CA ALA A 79 0.18 2.90 2.04
C ALA A 79 -0.24 1.50 2.50
N HIS A 80 -0.98 0.79 1.67
CA HIS A 80 -1.36 -0.60 1.93
C HIS A 80 -0.16 -1.55 1.90
N ALA A 81 0.76 -1.37 0.96
CA ALA A 81 2.00 -2.14 0.90
C ALA A 81 2.85 -2.00 2.18
N ILE A 82 2.96 -0.80 2.74
CA ILE A 82 3.64 -0.54 4.01
C ILE A 82 2.96 -1.31 5.15
N PHE A 83 1.62 -1.29 5.19
CA PHE A 83 0.86 -2.07 6.17
C PHE A 83 1.14 -3.57 6.05
N LEU A 84 1.10 -4.13 4.83
CA LEU A 84 1.40 -5.55 4.58
C LEU A 84 2.82 -5.91 4.99
N PHE A 85 3.80 -5.06 4.64
CA PHE A 85 5.20 -5.27 4.98
C PHE A 85 5.42 -5.40 6.49
N HIS A 86 4.79 -4.54 7.29
CA HIS A 86 4.91 -4.61 8.75
C HIS A 86 4.05 -5.71 9.38
N SER A 87 3.10 -6.28 8.62
CA SER A 87 2.24 -7.37 9.08
C SER A 87 2.80 -8.75 8.74
N CYS A 88 3.84 -8.84 7.94
CA CYS A 88 4.45 -10.09 7.50
C CYS A 88 5.91 -10.18 7.95
N LYS A 89 6.56 -11.32 7.67
CA LYS A 89 7.98 -11.55 7.96
C LYS A 89 8.91 -11.16 6.80
N ALA A 90 8.38 -10.43 5.81
CA ALA A 90 9.18 -9.92 4.71
C ALA A 90 10.20 -8.90 5.22
N GLN A 91 11.40 -8.89 4.62
CA GLN A 91 12.50 -8.04 5.05
C GLN A 91 13.21 -7.43 3.85
N GLY A 92 13.86 -6.30 4.08
CA GLY A 92 14.73 -5.65 3.11
C GLY A 92 14.00 -5.16 1.86
N HIS A 93 14.78 -4.84 0.82
CA HIS A 93 14.28 -4.30 -0.45
C HIS A 93 13.32 -5.30 -1.15
N LEU A 94 13.71 -6.57 -1.25
CA LEU A 94 12.87 -7.61 -1.86
C LEU A 94 11.51 -7.71 -1.16
N GLY A 95 11.49 -7.74 0.18
CA GLY A 95 10.25 -7.82 0.94
C GLY A 95 9.33 -6.62 0.72
N ALA A 96 9.88 -5.40 0.67
CA ALA A 96 9.13 -4.20 0.39
C ALA A 96 8.50 -4.23 -1.02
N VAL A 97 9.30 -4.60 -2.04
CA VAL A 97 8.82 -4.69 -3.44
C VAL A 97 7.77 -5.78 -3.61
N VAL A 98 7.91 -6.91 -2.95
CA VAL A 98 6.88 -7.98 -2.92
C VAL A 98 5.57 -7.47 -2.33
N CYS A 99 5.61 -6.75 -1.21
CA CYS A 99 4.39 -6.18 -0.61
C CYS A 99 3.75 -5.11 -1.51
N ILE A 100 4.55 -4.33 -2.24
CA ILE A 100 4.04 -3.40 -3.25
C ILE A 100 3.33 -4.16 -4.38
N ALA A 101 3.93 -5.22 -4.90
CA ALA A 101 3.32 -6.03 -5.96
C ALA A 101 2.01 -6.67 -5.50
N ILE A 102 1.96 -7.22 -4.29
CA ILE A 102 0.73 -7.77 -3.71
C ILE A 102 -0.34 -6.68 -3.60
N ALA A 103 0.00 -5.50 -3.05
CA ALA A 103 -0.95 -4.40 -2.92
C ALA A 103 -1.44 -3.91 -4.28
N MET A 104 -0.59 -3.82 -5.29
CA MET A 104 -0.99 -3.46 -6.65
C MET A 104 -1.98 -4.47 -7.22
N LYS A 105 -1.68 -5.76 -7.15
CA LYS A 105 -2.57 -6.83 -7.64
C LYS A 105 -3.93 -6.88 -6.91
N LEU A 106 -3.98 -6.43 -5.66
CA LEU A 106 -5.23 -6.37 -4.89
C LEU A 106 -6.14 -5.20 -5.28
N HIS A 107 -5.54 -4.10 -5.71
CA HIS A 107 -6.26 -2.85 -5.98
C HIS A 107 -6.43 -2.56 -7.46
N ASP A 108 -5.79 -3.35 -8.32
CA ASP A 108 -5.78 -3.12 -9.75
C ASP A 108 -6.02 -4.40 -10.55
N ASP A 109 -7.09 -4.38 -11.33
CA ASP A 109 -7.44 -5.45 -12.27
C ASP A 109 -6.45 -5.54 -13.46
N PHE A 110 -5.67 -4.47 -13.69
CA PHE A 110 -4.68 -4.36 -14.76
C PHE A 110 -3.24 -4.35 -14.25
N SER A 111 -3.00 -4.88 -13.05
CA SER A 111 -1.64 -4.95 -12.52
C SER A 111 -0.74 -5.78 -13.46
N PRO A 112 0.52 -5.36 -13.67
CA PRO A 112 1.46 -6.14 -14.49
C PRO A 112 1.60 -7.55 -13.96
N ASP A 113 1.75 -8.50 -14.86
CA ASP A 113 2.17 -9.85 -14.49
C ASP A 113 3.61 -9.83 -13.95
N ASN A 114 3.94 -10.75 -13.06
CA ASN A 114 5.31 -10.90 -12.54
C ASN A 114 6.35 -11.15 -13.64
N LYS A 115 5.91 -11.62 -14.81
CA LYS A 115 6.75 -11.85 -15.98
C LYS A 115 7.26 -10.58 -16.65
N ASP A 116 6.58 -9.44 -16.43
CA ASP A 116 6.90 -8.19 -17.11
C ASP A 116 8.08 -7.42 -16.48
N ASP A 117 8.77 -8.01 -15.51
CA ASP A 117 9.95 -7.43 -14.83
C ASP A 117 9.70 -6.04 -14.19
N VAL A 118 8.48 -5.54 -14.25
CA VAL A 118 8.12 -4.19 -13.82
C VAL A 118 8.38 -3.98 -12.34
N TYR A 119 7.96 -4.96 -11.50
CA TYR A 119 8.21 -4.90 -10.06
C TYR A 119 9.68 -5.11 -9.72
N GLN A 120 10.37 -5.92 -10.54
CA GLN A 120 11.71 -6.43 -10.24
C GLN A 120 12.83 -5.56 -10.80
N ARG A 121 12.50 -4.45 -11.48
CA ARG A 121 13.45 -3.59 -12.21
C ARG A 121 14.70 -3.20 -11.43
N HIS A 122 14.53 -2.91 -10.15
CA HIS A 122 15.60 -2.44 -9.26
C HIS A 122 16.08 -3.49 -8.25
N LEU A 123 15.62 -4.74 -8.38
CA LEU A 123 16.10 -5.85 -7.56
C LEU A 123 17.42 -6.40 -8.12
N SER A 124 18.23 -7.00 -7.24
CA SER A 124 19.38 -7.80 -7.65
C SER A 124 18.92 -9.05 -8.41
N ASP A 125 19.82 -9.64 -9.21
CA ASP A 125 19.49 -10.87 -9.96
C ASP A 125 19.18 -12.06 -9.02
N GLU A 126 19.74 -12.08 -7.82
CA GLU A 126 19.40 -13.07 -6.80
C GLU A 126 17.98 -12.85 -6.29
N ASP A 127 17.63 -11.61 -5.96
CA ASP A 127 16.29 -11.26 -5.47
C ASP A 127 15.22 -11.49 -6.54
N LYS A 128 15.51 -11.20 -7.81
CA LYS A 128 14.61 -11.52 -8.93
C LYS A 128 14.27 -13.01 -8.98
N ARG A 129 15.28 -13.89 -8.83
CA ARG A 129 15.05 -15.34 -8.81
C ARG A 129 14.20 -15.79 -7.63
N ARG A 130 14.26 -15.07 -6.50
CA ARG A 130 13.54 -15.39 -5.27
C ARG A 130 12.15 -14.75 -5.20
N PHE A 131 11.87 -13.77 -6.05
CA PHE A 131 10.68 -12.91 -5.96
C PHE A 131 9.38 -13.71 -5.86
N GLY A 132 9.09 -14.62 -6.80
CA GLY A 132 7.85 -15.39 -6.81
C GLY A 132 7.70 -16.32 -5.61
N ALA A 133 8.80 -16.92 -5.13
CA ALA A 133 8.79 -17.77 -3.93
C ALA A 133 8.51 -16.94 -2.66
N VAL A 134 9.10 -15.73 -2.57
CA VAL A 134 8.86 -14.81 -1.45
C VAL A 134 7.44 -14.27 -1.49
N GLU A 135 6.92 -13.91 -2.66
CA GLU A 135 5.54 -13.46 -2.84
C GLU A 135 4.53 -14.54 -2.38
N SER A 136 4.70 -15.76 -2.85
CA SER A 136 3.84 -16.89 -2.46
C SER A 136 3.90 -17.15 -0.95
N ARG A 137 5.09 -17.10 -0.36
CA ARG A 137 5.24 -17.26 1.10
C ARG A 137 4.54 -16.16 1.87
N VAL A 138 4.77 -14.90 1.50
CA VAL A 138 4.14 -13.74 2.16
C VAL A 138 2.63 -13.84 2.09
N PHE A 139 2.09 -14.09 0.89
CA PHE A 139 0.65 -14.14 0.69
C PHE A 139 -0.01 -15.32 1.43
N LEU A 140 0.54 -16.53 1.29
CA LEU A 140 -0.10 -17.75 1.79
C LEU A 140 0.23 -18.07 3.24
N GLN A 141 1.47 -17.81 3.68
CA GLN A 141 1.94 -18.23 4.99
C GLN A 141 1.96 -17.08 6.00
N ASP A 142 2.54 -15.93 5.65
CA ASP A 142 2.70 -14.83 6.59
C ASP A 142 1.38 -14.08 6.80
N LEU A 143 0.65 -13.81 5.72
CA LEU A 143 -0.62 -13.08 5.75
C LEU A 143 -1.85 -14.01 5.77
N ASN A 144 -1.67 -15.31 5.54
CA ASN A 144 -2.72 -16.33 5.48
C ASN A 144 -3.91 -15.89 4.60
N GLY A 145 -3.63 -15.26 3.47
CA GLY A 145 -4.65 -14.67 2.58
C GLY A 145 -5.42 -13.47 3.14
N CYS A 146 -5.15 -13.05 4.39
CA CYS A 146 -5.81 -11.90 5.02
C CYS A 146 -5.11 -10.59 4.62
N VAL A 147 -5.21 -10.24 3.34
CA VAL A 147 -4.50 -9.09 2.76
C VAL A 147 -5.34 -7.81 2.73
N MET A 148 -6.67 -7.92 2.71
CA MET A 148 -7.55 -6.76 2.66
C MET A 148 -7.79 -6.16 4.05
N GLN A 149 -7.55 -4.86 4.17
CA GLN A 149 -7.75 -4.11 5.40
C GLN A 149 -8.59 -2.85 5.15
N SER A 150 -9.30 -2.39 6.19
CA SER A 150 -10.06 -1.16 6.07
C SER A 150 -9.12 0.04 5.89
N LYS A 151 -9.58 1.03 5.11
CA LYS A 151 -8.82 2.28 4.88
C LYS A 151 -8.41 2.96 6.20
N GLN A 152 -9.26 2.87 7.22
CA GLN A 152 -8.97 3.48 8.51
C GLN A 152 -7.81 2.79 9.24
N VAL A 153 -7.72 1.46 9.19
CA VAL A 153 -6.64 0.69 9.81
C VAL A 153 -5.31 1.01 9.13
N VAL A 154 -5.28 0.97 7.80
CA VAL A 154 -4.07 1.28 7.00
C VAL A 154 -3.62 2.73 7.25
N ARG A 155 -4.54 3.69 7.27
CA ARG A 155 -4.23 5.10 7.55
C ARG A 155 -3.59 5.29 8.92
N ARG A 156 -4.18 4.74 9.98
CA ARG A 156 -3.64 4.82 11.35
C ARG A 156 -2.25 4.18 11.44
N HIS A 157 -2.03 3.09 10.70
CA HIS A 157 -0.72 2.46 10.65
C HIS A 157 0.31 3.36 9.98
N LEU A 158 -0.04 3.93 8.82
CA LEU A 158 0.84 4.86 8.10
C LEU A 158 1.20 6.09 8.94
N GLU A 159 0.24 6.67 9.65
CA GLU A 159 0.47 7.80 10.56
C GLU A 159 1.51 7.45 11.66
N ARG A 160 1.42 6.24 12.21
CA ARG A 160 2.42 5.75 13.19
C ARG A 160 3.81 5.57 12.58
N CYS A 161 3.90 5.02 11.38
CA CYS A 161 5.18 4.87 10.68
C CYS A 161 5.78 6.23 10.33
N ALA A 162 4.97 7.17 9.85
CA ALA A 162 5.41 8.53 9.54
C ALA A 162 5.95 9.26 10.78
N ALA A 163 5.30 9.10 11.92
CA ALA A 163 5.79 9.64 13.19
C ALA A 163 7.13 9.00 13.61
N ALA A 164 7.29 7.69 13.42
CA ALA A 164 8.50 6.96 13.79
C ALA A 164 9.73 7.35 12.94
N CYS A 165 9.54 7.69 11.65
CA CYS A 165 10.63 8.11 10.77
C CYS A 165 10.76 9.65 10.64
N ASN A 166 10.08 10.43 11.51
CA ASN A 166 10.02 11.89 11.43
C ASN A 166 9.59 12.42 10.04
N ALA A 167 8.87 11.60 9.27
CA ALA A 167 8.30 12.02 8.00
C ALA A 167 7.15 13.03 8.25
N PRO A 168 6.98 14.06 7.40
CA PRO A 168 5.83 14.93 7.50
C PRO A 168 4.56 14.10 7.42
N MET A 169 3.58 14.36 8.29
CA MET A 169 2.33 13.60 8.35
C MET A 169 1.70 13.45 6.96
N LEU A 170 1.66 12.21 6.53
CA LEU A 170 1.11 11.82 5.25
C LEU A 170 -0.43 11.80 5.38
N THR A 171 -1.09 12.81 4.84
CA THR A 171 -2.57 12.85 4.77
C THR A 171 -3.01 12.17 3.49
N THR A 172 -3.57 10.97 3.62
CA THR A 172 -4.24 10.24 2.52
C THR A 172 -5.68 10.67 2.35
#